data_27ef863c736df9bea6fe5268d6073fdd
#
_entry.id   27ef863c736df9bea6fe5268d6073fdd
#
_cell.length_a   1.000
_cell.length_b   1.000
_cell.length_c   1.000
_cell.angle_alpha   90.00
_cell.angle_beta   90.00
_cell.angle_gamma   90.00
#
_symmetry.space_group_name_H-M   'P 1'
#
loop_
_entity.id
_entity.type
_entity.pdbx_description
1 polymer ?
#
loop_
_entity_poly.entity_id
_entity_poly.type
_entity_poly.pdbx_seq_one_letter_code
_entity_poly.pdbx_strand_id
1 'polypeptide(L)'
;NKINDIDNINVGDEIFLPGAKYTLEERIDKFGQMFSLPTKVTRISSLFGYRVHPITKARTKHMGVDIPGSLDTPIYASRSGKVIFAGYSGGYGNLVIVRHDKGYTTYYGHLNKITTRVGAKVGQGTMIGKMGSTGNSTGCHLHFEVRRNGIALNPVDFISIAKFIRKR
;
A
#
# COMPACT_ATOMS: atom_id res chain seq x y z
N ASN A 1 8.51 -19.15 15.50
CA ASN A 1 7.79 -19.83 14.44
C ASN A 1 8.11 -19.17 13.12
N LYS A 2 8.79 -19.88 12.25
CA LYS A 2 9.07 -19.43 10.88
C LYS A 2 7.81 -19.64 10.06
N ILE A 3 7.15 -18.59 9.61
CA ILE A 3 6.10 -18.68 8.60
C ILE A 3 6.82 -18.99 7.29
N ASN A 4 6.75 -20.24 6.85
CA ASN A 4 7.35 -20.70 5.60
C ASN A 4 6.43 -20.52 4.40
N ASP A 5 5.20 -20.04 4.60
CA ASP A 5 4.18 -19.88 3.56
C ASP A 5 3.56 -18.49 3.67
N ILE A 6 3.97 -17.61 2.75
CA ILE A 6 3.56 -16.21 2.71
C ILE A 6 2.12 -16.06 2.22
N ASP A 7 1.54 -17.12 1.66
CA ASP A 7 0.20 -17.10 1.06
C ASP A 7 -0.93 -17.38 2.06
N ASN A 8 -0.61 -17.75 3.31
CA ASN A 8 -1.57 -18.09 4.36
C ASN A 8 -1.36 -17.33 5.66
N ILE A 9 -1.32 -15.99 5.60
CA ILE A 9 -1.29 -15.16 6.81
C ILE A 9 -2.73 -14.92 7.27
N ASN A 10 -3.10 -15.45 8.43
CA ASN A 10 -4.41 -15.28 9.05
C ASN A 10 -4.43 -14.10 10.04
N VAL A 11 -5.64 -13.59 10.32
CA VAL A 11 -5.84 -12.57 11.35
C VAL A 11 -5.45 -13.14 12.72
N GLY A 12 -4.40 -12.59 13.33
CA GLY A 12 -3.87 -13.04 14.63
C GLY A 12 -2.47 -13.64 14.58
N ASP A 13 -1.93 -13.90 13.40
CA ASP A 13 -0.55 -14.33 13.26
C ASP A 13 0.41 -13.18 13.57
N GLU A 14 1.39 -13.41 14.46
CA GLU A 14 2.51 -12.50 14.67
C GLU A 14 3.39 -12.51 13.40
N ILE A 15 3.24 -11.50 12.57
CA ILE A 15 4.07 -11.35 11.39
C ILE A 15 5.41 -10.73 11.82
N PHE A 16 6.42 -11.57 11.97
CA PHE A 16 7.79 -11.10 11.95
C PHE A 16 8.17 -10.77 10.50
N LEU A 17 8.21 -9.48 10.18
CA LEU A 17 8.62 -9.00 8.86
C LEU A 17 10.15 -8.94 8.82
N PRO A 18 10.82 -9.87 8.11
CA PRO A 18 12.28 -9.79 7.94
C PRO A 18 12.60 -8.50 7.20
N GLY A 19 13.44 -7.64 7.81
CA GLY A 19 13.84 -6.35 7.24
C GLY A 19 13.11 -5.13 7.80
N ALA A 20 12.17 -5.26 8.72
CA ALA A 20 11.68 -4.13 9.50
C ALA A 20 12.79 -3.68 10.46
N LYS A 21 13.42 -2.54 10.14
CA LYS A 21 14.58 -2.00 10.88
C LYS A 21 14.24 -1.49 12.29
N TYR A 22 12.95 -1.33 12.61
CA TYR A 22 12.45 -0.70 13.84
C TYR A 22 11.21 -1.41 14.36
N THR A 23 11.04 -1.49 15.69
CA THR A 23 9.78 -1.90 16.33
C THR A 23 8.67 -0.89 16.03
N LEU A 24 7.41 -1.26 16.31
CA LEU A 24 6.27 -0.34 16.12
C LEU A 24 6.43 0.93 16.96
N GLU A 25 6.89 0.78 18.22
CA GLU A 25 7.13 1.89 19.16
C GLU A 25 8.25 2.79 18.65
N GLU A 26 9.39 2.21 18.26
CA GLU A 26 10.49 2.96 17.64
C GLU A 26 10.11 3.68 16.36
N ARG A 27 9.14 3.15 15.59
CA ARG A 27 8.61 3.82 14.38
C ARG A 27 7.71 4.99 14.73
N ILE A 28 6.84 4.83 15.73
CA ILE A 28 5.98 5.92 16.22
C ILE A 28 6.85 7.06 16.75
N ASP A 29 7.89 6.78 17.52
CA ASP A 29 8.81 7.76 18.07
C ASP A 29 9.67 8.43 16.99
N LYS A 30 10.17 7.65 16.01
CA LYS A 30 11.10 8.15 15.01
C LYS A 30 10.44 8.80 13.80
N PHE A 31 9.27 8.32 13.38
CA PHE A 31 8.59 8.75 12.15
C PHE A 31 7.22 9.36 12.40
N GLY A 32 6.70 9.26 13.64
CA GLY A 32 5.32 9.57 13.97
C GLY A 32 4.34 8.58 13.31
N GLN A 33 3.07 8.73 13.60
CA GLN A 33 2.00 8.00 12.91
C GLN A 33 1.84 8.57 11.49
N MET A 34 2.60 8.05 10.51
CA MET A 34 2.74 8.74 9.23
C MET A 34 1.62 8.43 8.26
N PHE A 35 1.20 7.17 8.15
CA PHE A 35 0.20 6.75 7.17
C PHE A 35 -0.81 5.77 7.79
N SER A 36 -2.10 5.95 7.48
CA SER A 36 -3.12 4.95 7.78
C SER A 36 -3.15 3.89 6.69
N LEU A 37 -3.72 2.74 6.99
CA LEU A 37 -4.03 1.75 5.96
C LEU A 37 -4.91 2.35 4.87
N PRO A 38 -4.59 2.11 3.59
CA PRO A 38 -5.34 2.64 2.46
C PRO A 38 -6.69 1.95 2.23
N THR A 39 -6.97 0.87 2.95
CA THR A 39 -8.21 0.10 2.87
C THR A 39 -8.50 -0.56 4.21
N LYS A 40 -9.73 -1.06 4.40
CA LYS A 40 -10.10 -1.85 5.58
C LYS A 40 -9.60 -3.31 5.50
N VAL A 41 -9.11 -3.73 4.34
CA VAL A 41 -8.50 -5.05 4.16
C VAL A 41 -7.12 -5.05 4.81
N THR A 42 -6.83 -6.11 5.53
CA THR A 42 -5.68 -6.20 6.45
C THR A 42 -4.62 -7.20 6.00
N ARG A 43 -4.92 -7.97 4.94
CA ARG A 43 -4.02 -8.98 4.37
C ARG A 43 -3.08 -8.33 3.35
N ILE A 44 -1.80 -8.72 3.36
CA ILE A 44 -0.83 -8.39 2.31
C ILE A 44 -0.52 -9.70 1.56
N SER A 45 -0.68 -9.70 0.23
CA SER A 45 -0.38 -10.86 -0.62
C SER A 45 1.02 -10.80 -1.23
N SER A 46 1.63 -9.61 -1.30
CA SER A 46 3.00 -9.47 -1.82
C SER A 46 3.72 -8.32 -1.15
N LEU A 47 4.93 -8.59 -0.68
CA LEU A 47 5.77 -7.62 0.03
C LEU A 47 6.62 -6.78 -0.93
N PHE A 48 7.10 -5.64 -0.43
CA PHE A 48 8.11 -4.79 -1.05
C PHE A 48 9.45 -5.53 -1.19
N GLY A 49 10.16 -5.31 -2.30
CA GLY A 49 11.51 -5.81 -2.49
C GLY A 49 11.69 -6.67 -3.75
N TYR A 50 12.80 -7.36 -3.85
CA TYR A 50 13.09 -8.22 -5.01
C TYR A 50 12.29 -9.51 -4.95
N ARG A 51 11.59 -9.80 -6.04
CA ARG A 51 10.82 -11.04 -6.22
C ARG A 51 10.87 -11.53 -7.66
N VAL A 52 10.50 -12.79 -7.89
CA VAL A 52 10.22 -13.29 -9.23
C VAL A 52 8.86 -12.74 -9.66
N HIS A 53 8.83 -12.02 -10.78
CA HIS A 53 7.58 -11.44 -11.27
C HIS A 53 6.60 -12.55 -11.68
N PRO A 54 5.33 -12.54 -11.21
CA PRO A 54 4.42 -13.66 -11.41
C PRO A 54 4.11 -13.93 -12.88
N ILE A 55 4.12 -12.89 -13.73
CA ILE A 55 3.81 -12.99 -15.17
C ILE A 55 5.11 -13.23 -15.96
N THR A 56 6.09 -12.34 -15.86
CA THR A 56 7.31 -12.37 -16.71
C THR A 56 8.37 -13.35 -16.25
N LYS A 57 8.25 -13.91 -15.03
CA LYS A 57 9.25 -14.76 -14.36
C LYS A 57 10.63 -14.12 -14.16
N ALA A 58 10.80 -12.87 -14.53
CA ALA A 58 12.04 -12.12 -14.32
C ALA A 58 12.18 -11.69 -12.85
N ARG A 59 13.41 -11.60 -12.36
CA ARG A 59 13.70 -10.99 -11.05
C ARG A 59 13.48 -9.49 -11.14
N THR A 60 12.45 -8.99 -10.48
CA THR A 60 12.07 -7.58 -10.48
C THR A 60 11.93 -7.06 -9.06
N LYS A 61 12.13 -5.75 -8.89
CA LYS A 61 11.88 -5.09 -7.62
C LYS A 61 10.42 -4.66 -7.53
N HIS A 62 9.69 -5.17 -6.56
CA HIS A 62 8.34 -4.71 -6.21
C HIS A 62 8.46 -3.41 -5.42
N MET A 63 7.89 -2.33 -5.94
CA MET A 63 8.06 -0.96 -5.40
C MET A 63 7.07 -0.63 -4.28
N GLY A 64 6.17 -1.55 -3.95
CA GLY A 64 5.12 -1.37 -2.96
C GLY A 64 4.74 -2.67 -2.28
N VAL A 65 3.53 -2.71 -1.76
CA VAL A 65 2.87 -3.92 -1.26
C VAL A 65 1.55 -4.12 -2.01
N ASP A 66 1.17 -5.38 -2.19
CA ASP A 66 -0.12 -5.74 -2.79
C ASP A 66 -1.08 -6.19 -1.70
N ILE A 67 -2.26 -5.55 -1.64
CA ILE A 67 -3.32 -5.78 -0.67
C ILE A 67 -4.52 -6.36 -1.43
N PRO A 68 -4.78 -7.68 -1.37
CA PRO A 68 -5.87 -8.31 -2.10
C PRO A 68 -7.22 -7.94 -1.50
N GLY A 69 -8.24 -7.89 -2.32
CA GLY A 69 -9.60 -7.62 -1.86
C GLY A 69 -10.62 -7.81 -2.97
N SER A 70 -11.89 -7.60 -2.65
CA SER A 70 -12.98 -7.70 -3.62
C SER A 70 -13.00 -6.48 -4.55
N LEU A 71 -13.54 -6.68 -5.75
CA LEU A 71 -13.82 -5.59 -6.68
C LEU A 71 -14.62 -4.49 -5.98
N ASP A 72 -14.29 -3.24 -6.26
CA ASP A 72 -14.92 -2.05 -5.69
C ASP A 72 -14.75 -1.84 -4.18
N THR A 73 -13.87 -2.61 -3.51
CA THR A 73 -13.46 -2.29 -2.13
C THR A 73 -12.97 -0.85 -2.07
N PRO A 74 -13.47 -0.01 -1.13
CA PRO A 74 -13.09 1.39 -1.02
C PRO A 74 -11.61 1.58 -0.71
N ILE A 75 -10.98 2.52 -1.41
CA ILE A 75 -9.58 2.93 -1.22
C ILE A 75 -9.54 4.35 -0.70
N TYR A 76 -8.75 4.57 0.34
CA TYR A 76 -8.67 5.83 1.07
C TYR A 76 -7.26 6.41 1.03
N ALA A 77 -7.16 7.74 1.05
CA ALA A 77 -5.89 8.43 1.20
C ALA A 77 -5.26 8.08 2.56
N SER A 78 -4.07 7.51 2.55
CA SER A 78 -3.35 7.06 3.75
C SER A 78 -2.86 8.22 4.62
N ARG A 79 -2.78 9.43 4.07
CA ARG A 79 -2.39 10.68 4.74
C ARG A 79 -2.98 11.86 4.00
N SER A 80 -3.18 12.98 4.71
CA SER A 80 -3.61 14.24 4.11
C SER A 80 -2.60 14.75 3.08
N GLY A 81 -3.10 15.30 1.97
CA GLY A 81 -2.23 15.80 0.90
C GLY A 81 -2.98 16.36 -0.29
N LYS A 82 -2.27 16.50 -1.42
CA LYS A 82 -2.81 16.97 -2.70
C LYS A 82 -2.65 15.88 -3.75
N VAL A 83 -3.72 15.56 -4.46
CA VAL A 83 -3.68 14.65 -5.61
C VAL A 83 -2.88 15.28 -6.74
N ILE A 84 -1.80 14.63 -7.16
CA ILE A 84 -0.92 15.09 -8.24
C ILE A 84 -1.07 14.27 -9.53
N PHE A 85 -1.69 13.09 -9.45
CA PHE A 85 -2.04 12.25 -10.59
C PHE A 85 -3.34 11.48 -10.30
N ALA A 86 -4.21 11.38 -11.31
CA ALA A 86 -5.44 10.61 -11.25
C ALA A 86 -5.82 10.21 -12.69
N GLY A 87 -5.53 8.97 -13.10
CA GLY A 87 -5.74 8.50 -14.47
C GLY A 87 -5.10 7.14 -14.74
N TYR A 88 -5.10 6.70 -15.99
CA TYR A 88 -4.45 5.45 -16.42
C TYR A 88 -2.95 5.65 -16.60
N SER A 89 -2.13 4.72 -16.08
CA SER A 89 -0.67 4.78 -16.15
C SER A 89 -0.05 3.39 -16.37
N GLY A 90 -0.03 2.94 -17.61
CA GLY A 90 0.65 1.71 -18.02
C GLY A 90 0.42 0.51 -17.10
N GLY A 91 1.50 -0.06 -16.57
CA GLY A 91 1.43 -1.22 -15.68
C GLY A 91 0.64 -1.01 -14.39
N TYR A 92 0.55 0.21 -13.88
CA TYR A 92 -0.28 0.54 -12.71
C TYR A 92 -1.79 0.50 -12.99
N GLY A 93 -2.21 0.51 -14.25
CA GLY A 93 -3.61 0.65 -14.59
C GLY A 93 -4.14 2.03 -14.17
N ASN A 94 -5.35 2.08 -13.63
CA ASN A 94 -5.88 3.30 -13.02
C ASN A 94 -5.13 3.59 -11.71
N LEU A 95 -4.48 4.75 -11.67
CA LEU A 95 -3.57 5.16 -10.62
C LEU A 95 -4.01 6.50 -10.03
N VAL A 96 -3.94 6.61 -8.71
CA VAL A 96 -3.96 7.88 -7.97
C VAL A 96 -2.61 8.06 -7.28
N ILE A 97 -2.05 9.27 -7.35
CA ILE A 97 -0.86 9.65 -6.59
C ILE A 97 -1.20 10.85 -5.73
N VAL A 98 -0.97 10.74 -4.43
CA VAL A 98 -1.14 11.82 -3.47
C VAL A 98 0.22 12.30 -2.98
N ARG A 99 0.48 13.59 -3.07
CA ARG A 99 1.67 14.25 -2.52
C ARG A 99 1.36 14.77 -1.13
N HIS A 100 2.25 14.47 -0.21
CA HIS A 100 2.23 14.88 1.20
C HIS A 100 3.38 15.86 1.48
N ASP A 101 3.45 16.34 2.71
CA ASP A 101 4.59 17.12 3.21
C ASP A 101 5.89 16.28 3.30
N LYS A 102 7.00 16.93 3.58
CA LYS A 102 8.34 16.34 3.75
C LYS A 102 8.79 15.43 2.59
N GLY A 103 8.31 15.70 1.35
CA GLY A 103 8.70 15.00 0.13
C GLY A 103 8.08 13.60 -0.04
N TYR A 104 7.08 13.24 0.77
CA TYR A 104 6.39 11.96 0.62
C TYR A 104 5.33 11.98 -0.47
N THR A 105 5.18 10.83 -1.14
CA THR A 105 4.08 10.52 -2.06
C THR A 105 3.57 9.12 -1.83
N THR A 106 2.26 8.90 -1.99
CA THR A 106 1.65 7.57 -1.98
C THR A 106 1.00 7.27 -3.31
N TYR A 107 1.12 6.02 -3.76
CA TYR A 107 0.62 5.50 -5.02
C TYR A 107 -0.45 4.46 -4.75
N TYR A 108 -1.55 4.52 -5.49
CA TYR A 108 -2.71 3.64 -5.37
C TYR A 108 -3.05 3.11 -6.75
N GLY A 109 -2.51 1.93 -7.09
CA GLY A 109 -2.61 1.31 -8.43
C GLY A 109 -3.71 0.26 -8.53
N HIS A 110 -3.96 -0.18 -9.77
CA HIS A 110 -4.90 -1.21 -10.18
C HIS A 110 -6.37 -0.90 -9.86
N LEU A 111 -6.71 0.40 -9.68
CA LEU A 111 -8.06 0.81 -9.33
C LEU A 111 -9.07 0.45 -10.44
N ASN A 112 -10.27 0.02 -10.04
CA ASN A 112 -11.41 -0.10 -10.93
C ASN A 112 -11.98 1.29 -11.27
N LYS A 113 -12.14 2.13 -10.22
CA LYS A 113 -12.70 3.47 -10.36
C LYS A 113 -11.89 4.49 -9.55
N ILE A 114 -11.57 5.61 -10.16
CA ILE A 114 -11.02 6.79 -9.50
C ILE A 114 -12.17 7.69 -9.07
N THR A 115 -12.19 8.13 -7.80
CA THR A 115 -13.26 8.99 -7.24
C THR A 115 -12.75 10.38 -6.85
N THR A 116 -11.54 10.72 -7.25
CA THR A 116 -10.88 12.01 -7.02
C THR A 116 -10.36 12.59 -8.34
N ARG A 117 -9.77 13.78 -8.30
CA ARG A 117 -9.17 14.43 -9.49
C ARG A 117 -7.85 15.11 -9.14
N VAL A 118 -7.02 15.34 -10.14
CA VAL A 118 -5.77 16.10 -9.99
C VAL A 118 -6.07 17.49 -9.40
N GLY A 119 -5.24 17.92 -8.46
CA GLY A 119 -5.38 19.19 -7.75
C GLY A 119 -6.24 19.12 -6.48
N ALA A 120 -7.05 18.07 -6.30
CA ALA A 120 -7.88 17.93 -5.10
C ALA A 120 -7.02 17.85 -3.83
N LYS A 121 -7.43 18.56 -2.78
CA LYS A 121 -6.93 18.38 -1.42
C LYS A 121 -7.73 17.25 -0.77
N VAL A 122 -7.05 16.26 -0.21
CA VAL A 122 -7.65 15.11 0.46
C VAL A 122 -7.15 15.01 1.89
N GLY A 123 -8.05 14.76 2.82
CA GLY A 123 -7.70 14.40 4.19
C GLY A 123 -7.32 12.91 4.28
N GLN A 124 -6.61 12.54 5.34
CA GLN A 124 -6.42 11.12 5.68
C GLN A 124 -7.79 10.45 5.85
N GLY A 125 -7.99 9.28 5.24
CA GLY A 125 -9.27 8.57 5.25
C GLY A 125 -10.30 9.06 4.21
N THR A 126 -9.99 10.08 3.39
CA THR A 126 -10.83 10.47 2.27
C THR A 126 -10.81 9.37 1.19
N MET A 127 -11.98 8.92 0.72
CA MET A 127 -12.08 7.95 -0.37
C MET A 127 -11.57 8.58 -1.67
N ILE A 128 -10.62 7.90 -2.34
CA ILE A 128 -9.97 8.36 -3.56
C ILE A 128 -10.17 7.42 -4.75
N GLY A 129 -10.69 6.23 -4.50
CA GLY A 129 -10.97 5.25 -5.54
C GLY A 129 -11.59 3.97 -5.02
N LYS A 130 -11.73 3.00 -5.90
CA LYS A 130 -12.23 1.66 -5.64
C LYS A 130 -11.26 0.64 -6.20
N MET A 131 -11.00 -0.43 -5.45
CA MET A 131 -10.08 -1.50 -5.81
C MET A 131 -10.52 -2.21 -7.09
N GLY A 132 -9.55 -2.64 -7.89
CA GLY A 132 -9.81 -3.35 -9.13
C GLY A 132 -8.64 -4.27 -9.54
N SER A 133 -8.52 -4.49 -10.85
CA SER A 133 -7.48 -5.32 -11.46
C SER A 133 -7.05 -4.73 -12.81
N THR A 134 -6.96 -3.41 -12.92
CA THR A 134 -6.55 -2.72 -14.15
C THR A 134 -5.02 -2.72 -14.32
N GLY A 135 -4.51 -2.63 -15.54
CA GLY A 135 -3.08 -2.66 -15.84
C GLY A 135 -2.48 -4.06 -15.72
N ASN A 136 -1.23 -4.16 -15.25
CA ASN A 136 -0.51 -5.44 -15.08
C ASN A 136 -0.89 -6.09 -13.75
N SER A 137 -2.07 -6.69 -13.68
CA SER A 137 -2.60 -7.33 -12.50
C SER A 137 -3.12 -8.73 -12.83
N THR A 138 -2.89 -9.70 -11.94
CA THR A 138 -3.37 -11.08 -12.07
C THR A 138 -4.65 -11.35 -11.31
N GLY A 139 -5.16 -10.37 -10.56
CA GLY A 139 -6.39 -10.48 -9.76
C GLY A 139 -6.67 -9.19 -9.00
N CYS A 140 -7.86 -9.10 -8.39
CA CYS A 140 -8.30 -7.89 -7.70
C CYS A 140 -7.43 -7.61 -6.46
N HIS A 141 -6.69 -6.50 -6.49
CA HIS A 141 -5.86 -6.03 -5.37
C HIS A 141 -5.57 -4.54 -5.50
N LEU A 142 -5.16 -3.92 -4.41
CA LEU A 142 -4.54 -2.61 -4.39
C LEU A 142 -3.01 -2.77 -4.42
N HIS A 143 -2.34 -2.18 -5.40
CA HIS A 143 -0.91 -1.94 -5.34
C HIS A 143 -0.67 -0.61 -4.61
N PHE A 144 0.00 -0.65 -3.46
CA PHE A 144 0.24 0.52 -2.59
C PHE A 144 1.72 0.79 -2.41
N GLU A 145 2.15 2.03 -2.71
CA GLU A 145 3.53 2.45 -2.49
C GLU A 145 3.61 3.67 -1.58
N VAL A 146 4.70 3.75 -0.83
CA VAL A 146 5.18 4.95 -0.15
C VAL A 146 6.52 5.33 -0.76
N ARG A 147 6.65 6.57 -1.22
CA ARG A 147 7.92 7.10 -1.73
C ARG A 147 8.31 8.37 -0.98
N ARG A 148 9.61 8.61 -0.88
CA ARG A 148 10.17 9.87 -0.41
C ARG A 148 11.18 10.38 -1.42
N ASN A 149 10.97 11.62 -1.91
CA ASN A 149 11.78 12.24 -2.97
C ASN A 149 11.95 11.30 -4.19
N GLY A 150 10.87 10.63 -4.61
CA GLY A 150 10.84 9.69 -5.73
C GLY A 150 11.33 8.27 -5.41
N ILE A 151 12.05 8.05 -4.31
CA ILE A 151 12.58 6.74 -3.90
C ILE A 151 11.50 5.93 -3.20
N ALA A 152 11.22 4.73 -3.70
CA ALA A 152 10.27 3.81 -3.09
C ALA A 152 10.83 3.22 -1.78
N LEU A 153 10.02 3.26 -0.75
CA LEU A 153 10.30 2.76 0.59
C LEU A 153 9.37 1.58 0.90
N ASN A 154 9.75 0.71 1.83
CA ASN A 154 8.87 -0.38 2.24
C ASN A 154 7.64 0.18 2.96
N PRO A 155 6.42 0.05 2.40
CA PRO A 155 5.23 0.66 2.98
C PRO A 155 4.91 0.16 4.39
N VAL A 156 5.28 -1.08 4.71
CA VAL A 156 5.04 -1.68 6.03
C VAL A 156 5.73 -0.90 7.15
N ASP A 157 6.84 -0.20 6.84
CA ASP A 157 7.55 0.62 7.82
C ASP A 157 6.81 1.94 8.15
N PHE A 158 5.79 2.30 7.39
CA PHE A 158 5.07 3.58 7.49
C PHE A 158 3.59 3.43 7.81
N ILE A 159 3.00 2.24 7.59
CA ILE A 159 1.59 1.97 7.87
C ILE A 159 1.46 1.57 9.34
N SER A 160 0.54 2.21 10.07
CA SER A 160 0.21 1.75 11.42
C SER A 160 -0.59 0.45 11.35
N ILE A 161 0.07 -0.66 11.63
CA ILE A 161 -0.56 -1.98 11.76
C ILE A 161 -1.17 -2.17 13.16
N ALA A 162 -1.05 -1.19 14.05
CA ALA A 162 -1.49 -1.27 15.45
C ALA A 162 -2.97 -1.62 15.65
N LYS A 163 -3.82 -1.56 14.63
CA LYS A 163 -5.21 -2.04 14.70
C LYS A 163 -5.37 -3.56 14.54
N PHE A 164 -4.31 -4.29 14.23
CA PHE A 164 -4.35 -5.73 13.99
C PHE A 164 -4.03 -6.57 15.22
N ILE A 165 -3.38 -5.98 16.21
CA ILE A 165 -3.13 -6.63 17.49
C ILE A 165 -4.29 -6.26 18.41
N ARG A 166 -5.48 -6.85 18.25
CA ARG A 166 -6.44 -6.90 19.35
C ARG A 166 -5.88 -7.90 20.36
N LYS A 167 -5.39 -7.39 21.50
CA LYS A 167 -5.22 -8.18 22.71
C LYS A 167 -6.54 -8.95 22.97
N ARG A 168 -6.44 -10.28 23.02
CA ARG A 168 -7.44 -11.09 23.69
C ARG A 168 -7.32 -10.87 25.19
#